data_4a8a862b915dc34421cf13eef6644039
#
_entry.id   4a8a862b915dc34421cf13eef6644039
#
_cell.length_a   1.000
_cell.length_b   1.000
_cell.length_c   1.000
_cell.angle_alpha   90.00
_cell.angle_beta   90.00
_cell.angle_gamma   90.00
#
_symmetry.space_group_name_H-M   'P 1'
#
loop_
_entity.id
_entity.type
_entity.pdbx_description
1 polymer ?
#
loop_
_entity_poly.entity_id
_entity_poly.type
_entity_poly.pdbx_seq_one_letter_code
_entity_poly.pdbx_strand_id
1 'polypeptide(L)'
;MAAGSSPAGGTKMLKVFPREKSKKAESYRKEGYIPGVIYGPNLDSTLIIAQKKDFLKFYENYESGLFEVYFDEKKFLGILQEVQFHPITDEIIHFDIFVPSLEEKITTKVPLEFVGEAPGVRLGGVVNISLEELEIECLPQDIPQAIYVDLSSLKNIGDTIYVKDLKIPPNIKVLISPENPVATLIEEAKIEEETQTSAS
;
A
#
# COMPACT_ATOMS: atom_id res chain seq x y z
N MET A 1 2.49 -23.41 -33.88
CA MET A 1 2.78 -23.61 -32.46
C MET A 1 3.08 -22.24 -31.86
N ALA A 2 2.08 -21.60 -31.26
CA ALA A 2 2.24 -20.32 -30.58
C ALA A 2 2.30 -20.59 -29.10
N ALA A 3 3.47 -20.40 -28.51
CA ALA A 3 3.66 -20.46 -27.07
C ALA A 3 3.02 -19.21 -26.45
N GLY A 4 1.88 -19.39 -25.82
CA GLY A 4 1.26 -18.36 -25.02
C GLY A 4 2.12 -18.06 -23.78
N SER A 5 2.62 -16.84 -23.72
CA SER A 5 3.19 -16.28 -22.49
C SER A 5 2.07 -16.14 -21.46
N SER A 6 2.08 -17.01 -20.45
CA SER A 6 1.28 -16.81 -19.24
C SER A 6 1.73 -15.52 -18.56
N PRO A 7 0.84 -14.58 -18.22
CA PRO A 7 1.19 -13.52 -17.32
C PRO A 7 1.43 -14.15 -15.93
N ALA A 8 2.67 -14.09 -15.48
CA ALA A 8 3.06 -14.44 -14.12
C ALA A 8 2.58 -13.34 -13.16
N GLY A 9 1.34 -13.43 -12.76
CA GLY A 9 0.69 -12.61 -11.76
C GLY A 9 -0.54 -13.37 -11.34
N GLY A 10 -0.44 -14.18 -10.28
CA GLY A 10 -1.62 -14.81 -9.69
C GLY A 10 -2.61 -13.72 -9.34
N THR A 11 -3.78 -13.71 -9.97
CA THR A 11 -4.83 -12.73 -9.69
C THR A 11 -5.16 -12.82 -8.20
N LYS A 12 -4.76 -11.80 -7.47
CA LYS A 12 -5.03 -11.70 -6.02
C LYS A 12 -6.55 -11.64 -5.84
N MET A 13 -7.12 -12.52 -5.05
CA MET A 13 -8.56 -12.70 -4.92
C MET A 13 -8.96 -12.67 -3.44
N LEU A 14 -9.99 -11.87 -3.14
CA LEU A 14 -10.58 -11.80 -1.81
C LEU A 14 -12.09 -12.08 -1.85
N LYS A 15 -12.54 -13.01 -1.02
CA LYS A 15 -13.97 -13.29 -0.85
C LYS A 15 -14.50 -12.52 0.35
N VAL A 16 -15.56 -11.73 0.12
CA VAL A 16 -16.25 -10.95 1.15
C VAL A 16 -17.73 -11.29 1.20
N PHE A 17 -18.34 -11.08 2.36
CA PHE A 17 -19.73 -11.39 2.62
C PHE A 17 -20.50 -10.15 3.09
N PRO A 18 -21.80 -10.06 2.87
CA PRO A 18 -22.59 -8.96 3.39
C PRO A 18 -22.61 -8.97 4.92
N ARG A 19 -22.52 -7.80 5.52
CA ARG A 19 -22.61 -7.60 6.97
C ARG A 19 -24.01 -7.11 7.34
N GLU A 20 -24.64 -7.74 8.33
CA GLU A 20 -25.89 -7.27 8.90
C GLU A 20 -25.68 -5.97 9.69
N LYS A 21 -26.49 -4.94 9.40
CA LYS A 21 -26.44 -3.64 10.08
C LYS A 21 -26.79 -3.72 11.56
N SER A 22 -27.59 -4.71 11.96
CA SER A 22 -28.02 -4.95 13.34
C SER A 22 -26.93 -5.40 14.28
N LYS A 23 -25.89 -6.07 13.76
CA LYS A 23 -24.82 -6.66 14.54
C LYS A 23 -23.59 -5.73 14.60
N LYS A 24 -23.08 -5.49 15.83
CA LYS A 24 -21.90 -4.63 16.05
C LYS A 24 -20.64 -5.20 15.40
N ALA A 25 -19.76 -4.33 14.91
CA ALA A 25 -18.47 -4.70 14.31
C ALA A 25 -17.59 -5.56 15.24
N GLU A 26 -17.61 -5.25 16.53
CA GLU A 26 -16.86 -5.98 17.56
C GLU A 26 -17.26 -7.46 17.69
N SER A 27 -18.57 -7.77 17.51
CA SER A 27 -19.04 -9.17 17.53
C SER A 27 -18.46 -9.98 16.37
N TYR A 28 -18.37 -9.38 15.18
CA TYR A 28 -17.76 -10.06 14.04
C TYR A 28 -16.27 -10.31 14.23
N ARG A 29 -15.54 -9.36 14.85
CA ARG A 29 -14.12 -9.55 15.17
C ARG A 29 -13.90 -10.72 16.14
N LYS A 30 -14.76 -10.85 17.17
CA LYS A 30 -14.72 -11.99 18.11
C LYS A 30 -15.02 -13.34 17.43
N GLU A 31 -15.78 -13.35 16.34
CA GLU A 31 -16.10 -14.51 15.54
C GLU A 31 -15.05 -14.83 14.46
N GLY A 32 -13.96 -14.07 14.39
CA GLY A 32 -12.88 -14.29 13.43
C GLY A 32 -13.12 -13.64 12.07
N TYR A 33 -13.95 -12.59 12.01
CA TYR A 33 -14.15 -11.79 10.80
C TYR A 33 -13.60 -10.38 10.98
N ILE A 34 -13.17 -9.77 9.89
CA ILE A 34 -12.79 -8.36 9.82
C ILE A 34 -13.93 -7.62 9.11
N PRO A 35 -14.55 -6.62 9.75
CA PRO A 35 -15.53 -5.75 9.10
C PRO A 35 -14.87 -4.79 8.13
N GLY A 36 -15.56 -4.46 7.05
CA GLY A 36 -15.12 -3.50 6.05
C GLY A 36 -16.28 -2.86 5.31
N VAL A 37 -15.94 -2.05 4.32
CA VAL A 37 -16.86 -1.39 3.41
C VAL A 37 -16.38 -1.59 1.98
N ILE A 38 -17.32 -1.84 1.06
CA ILE A 38 -17.08 -1.83 -0.38
C ILE A 38 -17.94 -0.73 -1.01
N TYR A 39 -17.34 0.09 -1.86
CA TYR A 39 -18.02 1.21 -2.52
C TYR A 39 -17.36 1.57 -3.85
N GLY A 40 -18.06 2.32 -4.68
CA GLY A 40 -17.55 2.78 -5.97
C GLY A 40 -18.60 3.57 -6.76
N PRO A 41 -18.23 4.15 -7.91
CA PRO A 41 -19.14 4.93 -8.76
C PRO A 41 -20.39 4.16 -9.19
N ASN A 42 -20.27 2.84 -9.40
CA ASN A 42 -21.35 1.96 -9.83
C ASN A 42 -21.78 0.96 -8.73
N LEU A 43 -21.40 1.21 -7.49
CA LEU A 43 -21.70 0.35 -6.35
C LEU A 43 -21.96 1.18 -5.10
N ASP A 44 -23.19 1.10 -4.58
CA ASP A 44 -23.53 1.75 -3.33
C ASP A 44 -22.67 1.25 -2.18
N SER A 45 -22.33 2.16 -1.25
CA SER A 45 -21.55 1.83 -0.06
C SER A 45 -22.24 0.71 0.73
N THR A 46 -21.61 -0.45 0.76
CA THR A 46 -22.15 -1.66 1.36
C THR A 46 -21.22 -2.19 2.43
N LEU A 47 -21.79 -2.50 3.60
CA LEU A 47 -21.04 -3.09 4.71
C LEU A 47 -20.74 -4.55 4.42
N ILE A 48 -19.48 -4.92 4.54
CA ILE A 48 -18.97 -6.26 4.27
C ILE A 48 -18.18 -6.83 5.45
N ILE A 49 -17.93 -8.12 5.41
CA ILE A 49 -17.00 -8.83 6.29
C ILE A 49 -16.14 -9.77 5.46
N ALA A 50 -14.90 -9.95 5.88
CA ALA A 50 -14.01 -10.99 5.38
C ALA A 50 -13.57 -11.92 6.50
N GLN A 51 -13.31 -13.19 6.22
CA GLN A 51 -12.68 -14.07 7.21
C GLN A 51 -11.27 -13.55 7.53
N LYS A 52 -10.94 -13.39 8.81
CA LYS A 52 -9.64 -12.86 9.27
C LYS A 52 -8.48 -13.64 8.65
N LYS A 53 -8.56 -14.96 8.62
CA LYS A 53 -7.51 -15.82 8.07
C LYS A 53 -7.27 -15.62 6.57
N ASP A 54 -8.34 -15.46 5.79
CA ASP A 54 -8.25 -15.28 4.34
C ASP A 54 -7.80 -13.86 4.00
N PHE A 55 -8.27 -12.88 4.76
CA PHE A 55 -7.84 -11.48 4.60
C PHE A 55 -6.35 -11.30 4.91
N LEU A 56 -5.84 -11.90 5.99
CA LEU A 56 -4.41 -11.82 6.33
C LEU A 56 -3.54 -12.42 5.23
N LYS A 57 -3.89 -13.61 4.73
CA LYS A 57 -3.17 -14.23 3.60
C LYS A 57 -3.20 -13.38 2.33
N PHE A 58 -4.34 -12.73 2.07
CA PHE A 58 -4.46 -11.80 0.96
C PHE A 58 -3.57 -10.59 1.18
N TYR A 59 -3.63 -9.96 2.36
CA TYR A 59 -2.91 -8.75 2.72
C TYR A 59 -1.39 -8.93 2.71
N GLU A 60 -0.88 -10.06 3.21
CA GLU A 60 0.56 -10.42 3.17
C GLU A 60 1.14 -10.47 1.75
N ASN A 61 0.30 -10.76 0.76
CA ASN A 61 0.69 -10.85 -0.64
C ASN A 61 0.21 -9.66 -1.49
N TYR A 62 -0.51 -8.72 -0.88
CA TYR A 62 -1.03 -7.54 -1.57
C TYR A 62 -0.07 -6.37 -1.34
N GLU A 63 0.49 -5.85 -2.40
CA GLU A 63 1.31 -4.64 -2.38
C GLU A 63 0.46 -3.43 -2.78
N SER A 64 -0.05 -3.42 -4.01
CA SER A 64 -0.95 -2.39 -4.53
C SER A 64 -1.68 -2.89 -5.78
N GLY A 65 -2.53 -2.05 -6.36
CA GLY A 65 -3.20 -2.29 -7.64
C GLY A 65 -4.56 -2.97 -7.54
N LEU A 66 -5.07 -3.38 -8.70
CA LEU A 66 -6.36 -4.04 -8.82
C LEU A 66 -6.29 -5.50 -8.38
N PHE A 67 -7.30 -5.92 -7.62
CA PHE A 67 -7.52 -7.32 -7.27
C PHE A 67 -8.98 -7.74 -7.48
N GLU A 68 -9.24 -9.03 -7.49
CA GLU A 68 -10.58 -9.59 -7.66
C GLU A 68 -11.30 -9.69 -6.32
N VAL A 69 -12.46 -9.05 -6.22
CA VAL A 69 -13.35 -9.12 -5.06
C VAL A 69 -14.58 -9.93 -5.42
N TYR A 70 -14.82 -11.00 -4.67
CA TYR A 70 -16.05 -11.78 -4.79
C TYR A 70 -17.03 -11.37 -3.70
N PHE A 71 -18.10 -10.70 -4.11
CA PHE A 71 -19.17 -10.23 -3.25
C PHE A 71 -20.53 -10.60 -3.83
N ASP A 72 -21.37 -11.29 -3.05
CA ASP A 72 -22.74 -11.70 -3.42
C ASP A 72 -22.83 -12.38 -4.81
N GLU A 73 -21.98 -13.41 -5.03
CA GLU A 73 -21.84 -14.17 -6.28
C GLU A 73 -21.37 -13.36 -7.51
N LYS A 74 -21.09 -12.07 -7.32
CA LYS A 74 -20.53 -11.18 -8.33
C LYS A 74 -19.04 -10.98 -8.13
N LYS A 75 -18.36 -10.77 -9.24
CA LYS A 75 -16.93 -10.45 -9.27
C LYS A 75 -16.76 -8.98 -9.60
N PHE A 76 -15.99 -8.29 -8.79
CA PHE A 76 -15.61 -6.89 -8.97
C PHE A 76 -14.08 -6.80 -9.05
N LEU A 77 -13.59 -5.75 -9.73
CA LEU A 77 -12.19 -5.33 -9.62
C LEU A 77 -12.14 -4.19 -8.62
N GLY A 78 -11.44 -4.40 -7.51
CA GLY A 78 -11.33 -3.45 -6.42
C GLY A 78 -9.88 -3.09 -6.13
N ILE A 79 -9.70 -2.02 -5.39
CA ILE A 79 -8.44 -1.56 -4.80
C ILE A 79 -8.64 -1.51 -3.30
N LEU A 80 -7.66 -1.97 -2.55
CA LEU A 80 -7.64 -1.82 -1.10
C LEU A 80 -7.22 -0.37 -0.79
N GLN A 81 -8.19 0.44 -0.39
CA GLN A 81 -8.00 1.88 -0.21
C GLN A 81 -7.40 2.21 1.16
N GLU A 82 -7.87 1.52 2.20
CA GLU A 82 -7.42 1.74 3.56
C GLU A 82 -7.50 0.44 4.37
N VAL A 83 -6.54 0.25 5.25
CA VAL A 83 -6.56 -0.80 6.28
C VAL A 83 -6.25 -0.15 7.63
N GLN A 84 -7.15 -0.35 8.59
CA GLN A 84 -6.99 0.20 9.93
C GLN A 84 -6.50 -0.87 10.89
N PHE A 85 -5.50 -0.49 11.68
CA PHE A 85 -4.90 -1.35 12.69
C PHE A 85 -5.28 -0.91 14.10
N HIS A 86 -5.33 -1.86 15.00
CA HIS A 86 -5.53 -1.58 16.41
C HIS A 86 -4.21 -1.04 17.01
N PRO A 87 -4.21 0.13 17.67
CA PRO A 87 -2.97 0.84 18.04
C PRO A 87 -2.07 0.11 19.05
N ILE A 88 -2.58 -0.94 19.72
CA ILE A 88 -1.83 -1.67 20.75
C ILE A 88 -1.52 -3.10 20.30
N THR A 89 -2.42 -3.74 19.55
CA THR A 89 -2.29 -5.17 19.18
C THR A 89 -1.87 -5.39 17.76
N ASP A 90 -1.77 -4.33 16.94
CA ASP A 90 -1.50 -4.34 15.49
C ASP A 90 -2.44 -5.26 14.69
N GLU A 91 -3.57 -5.65 15.30
CA GLU A 91 -4.57 -6.43 14.60
C GLU A 91 -5.37 -5.55 13.64
N ILE A 92 -5.66 -6.06 12.45
CA ILE A 92 -6.51 -5.38 11.47
C ILE A 92 -7.95 -5.32 12.01
N ILE A 93 -8.48 -4.11 12.15
CA ILE A 93 -9.82 -3.84 12.70
C ILE A 93 -10.83 -3.41 11.67
N HIS A 94 -10.42 -2.86 10.54
CA HIS A 94 -11.27 -2.43 9.44
C HIS A 94 -10.51 -2.41 8.11
N PHE A 95 -11.23 -2.53 7.00
CA PHE A 95 -10.67 -2.35 5.66
C PHE A 95 -11.71 -1.76 4.71
N ASP A 96 -11.23 -0.97 3.76
CA ASP A 96 -12.03 -0.30 2.75
C ASP A 96 -11.64 -0.78 1.37
N ILE A 97 -12.62 -1.23 0.59
CA ILE A 97 -12.44 -1.62 -0.81
C ILE A 97 -13.14 -0.60 -1.70
N PHE A 98 -12.37 0.03 -2.56
CA PHE A 98 -12.89 0.88 -3.61
C PHE A 98 -12.98 0.11 -4.93
N VAL A 99 -14.14 0.16 -5.58
CA VAL A 99 -14.38 -0.41 -6.91
C VAL A 99 -14.40 0.73 -7.92
N PRO A 100 -13.27 1.01 -8.58
CA PRO A 100 -13.16 2.16 -9.49
C PRO A 100 -13.89 1.93 -10.80
N SER A 101 -14.24 3.03 -11.48
CA SER A 101 -14.49 3.02 -12.91
C SER A 101 -13.15 2.86 -13.65
N LEU A 102 -13.09 1.95 -14.63
CA LEU A 102 -11.83 1.70 -15.35
C LEU A 102 -11.43 2.86 -16.29
N GLU A 103 -12.34 3.78 -16.53
CA GLU A 103 -12.15 4.93 -17.42
C GLU A 103 -11.74 6.22 -16.69
N GLU A 104 -11.89 6.26 -15.38
CA GLU A 104 -11.58 7.43 -14.57
C GLU A 104 -10.24 7.29 -13.85
N LYS A 105 -9.50 8.40 -13.78
CA LYS A 105 -8.29 8.46 -12.97
C LYS A 105 -8.64 8.42 -11.50
N ILE A 106 -7.86 7.71 -10.75
CA ILE A 106 -8.01 7.58 -9.30
C ILE A 106 -6.72 7.97 -8.60
N THR A 107 -6.88 8.43 -7.38
CA THR A 107 -5.76 8.66 -6.45
C THR A 107 -5.61 7.42 -5.57
N THR A 108 -4.40 6.89 -5.53
CA THR A 108 -4.05 5.75 -4.68
C THR A 108 -2.63 5.88 -4.17
N LYS A 109 -2.32 5.13 -3.10
CA LYS A 109 -0.98 5.02 -2.54
C LYS A 109 -0.30 3.79 -3.08
N VAL A 110 0.97 3.92 -3.43
CA VAL A 110 1.82 2.83 -3.91
C VAL A 110 3.06 2.74 -3.02
N PRO A 111 3.41 1.54 -2.53
CA PRO A 111 4.58 1.37 -1.70
C PRO A 111 5.87 1.62 -2.48
N LEU A 112 6.89 2.09 -1.75
CA LEU A 112 8.25 2.26 -2.25
C LEU A 112 9.08 1.06 -1.84
N GLU A 113 9.63 0.34 -2.81
CA GLU A 113 10.57 -0.75 -2.56
C GLU A 113 12.01 -0.26 -2.71
N PHE A 114 12.76 -0.33 -1.62
CA PHE A 114 14.14 0.08 -1.56
C PHE A 114 15.03 -1.08 -2.00
N VAL A 115 15.75 -0.89 -3.12
CA VAL A 115 16.62 -1.89 -3.73
C VAL A 115 18.08 -1.46 -3.71
N GLY A 116 18.99 -2.43 -3.66
CA GLY A 116 20.43 -2.18 -3.60
C GLY A 116 20.95 -1.85 -2.20
N GLU A 117 22.27 -1.70 -2.09
CA GLU A 117 22.94 -1.30 -0.86
C GLU A 117 23.40 0.16 -0.98
N ALA A 118 23.19 0.96 0.05
CA ALA A 118 23.75 2.31 0.13
C ALA A 118 25.24 2.23 0.48
N PRO A 119 26.17 2.64 -0.42
CA PRO A 119 27.61 2.55 -0.14
C PRO A 119 28.05 3.34 1.09
N GLY A 120 27.35 4.43 1.40
CA GLY A 120 27.66 5.27 2.56
C GLY A 120 27.35 4.63 3.92
N VAL A 121 26.60 3.53 3.97
CA VAL A 121 26.45 2.73 5.21
C VAL A 121 27.78 2.17 5.66
N ARG A 122 28.68 1.82 4.73
CA ARG A 122 30.04 1.35 5.05
C ARG A 122 30.93 2.45 5.66
N LEU A 123 30.52 3.71 5.54
CA LEU A 123 31.18 4.88 6.13
C LEU A 123 30.58 5.26 7.50
N GLY A 124 29.70 4.43 8.07
CA GLY A 124 29.05 4.67 9.36
C GLY A 124 27.74 5.47 9.25
N GLY A 125 27.15 5.54 8.05
CA GLY A 125 25.83 6.13 7.84
C GLY A 125 24.69 5.13 8.05
N VAL A 126 23.51 5.64 8.38
CA VAL A 126 22.25 4.88 8.47
C VAL A 126 21.24 5.47 7.49
N VAL A 127 20.55 4.62 6.75
CA VAL A 127 19.48 5.07 5.83
C VAL A 127 18.24 5.39 6.63
N ASN A 128 17.85 6.66 6.64
CA ASN A 128 16.58 7.12 7.19
C ASN A 128 15.55 7.21 6.07
N ILE A 129 14.49 6.42 6.15
CA ILE A 129 13.37 6.40 5.20
C ILE A 129 12.33 7.41 5.69
N SER A 130 12.09 8.45 4.88
CA SER A 130 11.12 9.51 5.18
C SER A 130 9.75 9.25 4.55
N LEU A 131 9.70 8.50 3.45
CA LEU A 131 8.48 8.11 2.75
C LEU A 131 8.52 6.61 2.44
N GLU A 132 7.50 5.89 2.87
CA GLU A 132 7.30 4.47 2.57
C GLU A 132 6.30 4.25 1.42
N GLU A 133 5.42 5.22 1.19
CA GLU A 133 4.37 5.20 0.19
C GLU A 133 4.36 6.49 -0.62
N LEU A 134 4.00 6.39 -1.90
CA LEU A 134 3.86 7.52 -2.81
C LEU A 134 2.40 7.67 -3.24
N GLU A 135 1.81 8.85 -3.04
CA GLU A 135 0.47 9.17 -3.51
C GLU A 135 0.50 9.57 -4.99
N ILE A 136 -0.22 8.79 -5.80
CA ILE A 136 -0.25 8.93 -7.26
C ILE A 136 -1.68 9.04 -7.80
N GLU A 137 -1.81 9.71 -8.95
CA GLU A 137 -3.03 9.77 -9.76
C GLU A 137 -2.77 9.05 -11.09
N CYS A 138 -3.50 7.97 -11.37
CA CYS A 138 -3.39 7.21 -12.61
C CYS A 138 -4.70 6.47 -12.93
N LEU A 139 -4.77 5.84 -14.10
CA LEU A 139 -5.85 4.89 -14.41
C LEU A 139 -5.69 3.62 -13.55
N PRO A 140 -6.80 2.97 -13.16
CA PRO A 140 -6.74 1.75 -12.34
C PRO A 140 -5.87 0.63 -12.94
N GLN A 141 -5.77 0.59 -14.27
CA GLN A 141 -4.98 -0.41 -15.00
C GLN A 141 -3.47 -0.11 -14.99
N ASP A 142 -3.09 1.14 -14.74
CA ASP A 142 -1.70 1.61 -14.78
C ASP A 142 -1.06 1.67 -13.38
N ILE A 143 -1.76 1.20 -12.34
CA ILE A 143 -1.23 1.19 -10.97
C ILE A 143 -0.07 0.18 -10.89
N PRO A 144 1.17 0.61 -10.59
CA PRO A 144 2.29 -0.30 -10.39
C PRO A 144 2.15 -1.03 -9.05
N GLN A 145 2.74 -2.21 -8.94
CA GLN A 145 2.76 -2.95 -7.67
C GLN A 145 3.63 -2.24 -6.62
N ALA A 146 4.79 -1.74 -7.05
CA ALA A 146 5.70 -0.96 -6.23
C ALA A 146 6.50 0.01 -7.11
N ILE A 147 7.06 1.05 -6.50
CA ILE A 147 8.02 1.95 -7.14
C ILE A 147 9.39 1.68 -6.53
N TYR A 148 10.35 1.28 -7.38
CA TYR A 148 11.68 0.91 -6.94
C TYR A 148 12.57 2.14 -6.71
N VAL A 149 13.18 2.19 -5.53
CA VAL A 149 14.11 3.23 -5.10
C VAL A 149 15.51 2.64 -4.99
N ASP A 150 16.43 3.08 -5.84
CA ASP A 150 17.79 2.59 -5.86
C ASP A 150 18.66 3.32 -4.83
N LEU A 151 19.00 2.60 -3.75
CA LEU A 151 19.85 3.12 -2.66
C LEU A 151 21.33 3.26 -3.04
N SER A 152 21.76 2.73 -4.18
CA SER A 152 23.18 2.80 -4.62
C SER A 152 23.65 4.25 -4.91
N SER A 153 22.72 5.18 -5.04
CA SER A 153 23.01 6.61 -5.17
C SER A 153 23.48 7.28 -3.87
N LEU A 154 23.18 6.70 -2.70
CA LEU A 154 23.56 7.23 -1.37
C LEU A 154 25.00 6.83 -1.03
N LYS A 155 25.98 7.64 -1.47
CA LYS A 155 27.42 7.37 -1.34
C LYS A 155 28.03 7.98 -0.10
N ASN A 156 27.56 9.16 0.30
CA ASN A 156 28.11 9.92 1.41
C ASN A 156 27.02 10.23 2.45
N ILE A 157 27.46 10.43 3.68
CA ILE A 157 26.59 10.94 4.75
C ILE A 157 26.04 12.32 4.32
N GLY A 158 24.73 12.50 4.38
CA GLY A 158 24.03 13.69 3.90
C GLY A 158 23.41 13.56 2.51
N ASP A 159 23.74 12.52 1.75
CA ASP A 159 23.09 12.28 0.46
C ASP A 159 21.59 11.97 0.67
N THR A 160 20.75 12.52 -0.20
CA THR A 160 19.29 12.38 -0.12
C THR A 160 18.73 12.02 -1.49
N ILE A 161 17.82 11.06 -1.53
CA ILE A 161 17.01 10.72 -2.70
C ILE A 161 15.68 11.47 -2.58
N TYR A 162 15.32 12.20 -3.62
CA TYR A 162 14.08 12.96 -3.70
C TYR A 162 13.06 12.26 -4.60
N VAL A 163 11.80 12.64 -4.49
CA VAL A 163 10.71 12.12 -5.35
C VAL A 163 11.03 12.31 -6.85
N LYS A 164 11.68 13.41 -7.25
CA LYS A 164 12.10 13.68 -8.63
C LYS A 164 13.12 12.69 -9.21
N ASP A 165 13.87 12.00 -8.33
CA ASP A 165 14.93 11.05 -8.72
C ASP A 165 14.37 9.63 -8.96
N LEU A 166 13.08 9.41 -8.65
CA LEU A 166 12.41 8.14 -8.83
C LEU A 166 12.08 7.86 -10.30
N LYS A 167 12.23 6.60 -10.70
CA LYS A 167 11.85 6.14 -12.03
C LYS A 167 10.35 5.86 -12.09
N ILE A 168 9.56 6.89 -12.38
CA ILE A 168 8.11 6.82 -12.44
C ILE A 168 7.65 6.67 -13.89
N PRO A 169 6.74 5.73 -14.20
CA PRO A 169 6.15 5.60 -15.54
C PRO A 169 5.42 6.89 -15.97
N PRO A 170 5.44 7.24 -17.27
CA PRO A 170 4.87 8.52 -17.75
C PRO A 170 3.35 8.65 -17.61
N ASN A 171 2.64 7.53 -17.44
CA ASN A 171 1.18 7.50 -17.28
C ASN A 171 0.73 7.81 -15.85
N ILE A 172 1.68 8.03 -14.94
CA ILE A 172 1.44 8.25 -13.52
C ILE A 172 1.77 9.70 -13.17
N LYS A 173 0.82 10.37 -12.52
CA LYS A 173 1.04 11.71 -11.95
C LYS A 173 1.24 11.60 -10.45
N VAL A 174 2.38 12.06 -9.97
CA VAL A 174 2.68 12.13 -8.53
C VAL A 174 2.02 13.37 -7.95
N LEU A 175 1.36 13.22 -6.80
CA LEU A 175 0.68 14.32 -6.10
C LEU A 175 1.56 14.98 -5.03
N ILE A 176 2.64 14.30 -4.64
CA ILE A 176 3.61 14.81 -3.67
C ILE A 176 4.64 15.69 -4.38
N SER A 177 5.15 16.72 -3.68
CA SER A 177 6.16 17.63 -4.23
C SER A 177 7.41 16.86 -4.68
N PRO A 178 7.98 17.18 -5.87
CA PRO A 178 9.20 16.57 -6.37
C PRO A 178 10.42 16.73 -5.46
N GLU A 179 10.39 17.73 -4.58
CA GLU A 179 11.49 18.05 -3.65
C GLU A 179 11.36 17.37 -2.28
N ASN A 180 10.32 16.56 -2.08
CA ASN A 180 10.20 15.80 -0.84
C ASN A 180 11.28 14.72 -0.77
N PRO A 181 11.99 14.60 0.39
CA PRO A 181 12.96 13.54 0.61
C PRO A 181 12.25 12.18 0.75
N VAL A 182 12.77 11.17 0.09
CA VAL A 182 12.30 9.78 0.16
C VAL A 182 13.19 8.98 1.12
N ALA A 183 14.49 9.08 0.94
CA ALA A 183 15.48 8.44 1.80
C ALA A 183 16.70 9.33 1.94
N THR A 184 17.24 9.41 3.14
CA THR A 184 18.44 10.23 3.45
C THR A 184 19.44 9.38 4.21
N LEU A 185 20.72 9.49 3.86
CA LEU A 185 21.80 8.86 4.63
C LEU A 185 22.26 9.81 5.73
N ILE A 186 22.00 9.44 6.99
CA ILE A 186 22.36 10.24 8.17
C ILE A 186 23.47 9.55 8.98
N GLU A 187 24.16 10.31 9.81
CA GLU A 187 25.13 9.79 10.76
C GLU A 187 24.44 9.10 11.93
N GLU A 188 24.94 7.93 12.35
CA GLU A 188 24.32 7.12 13.41
C GLU A 188 24.08 7.90 14.73
N ALA A 189 24.93 8.88 15.03
CA ALA A 189 24.83 9.72 16.23
C ALA A 189 23.60 10.68 16.26
N LYS A 190 22.94 10.92 15.13
CA LYS A 190 21.77 11.82 15.08
C LYS A 190 20.42 11.15 15.41
N ILE A 191 20.37 9.82 15.41
CA ILE A 191 19.12 9.08 15.68
C ILE A 191 18.72 9.18 17.15
N GLU A 192 19.68 9.30 18.07
CA GLU A 192 19.39 9.38 19.51
C GLU A 192 18.76 10.73 19.95
N GLU A 193 18.99 11.81 19.22
CA GLU A 193 18.42 13.13 19.59
C GLU A 193 16.96 13.32 19.12
N GLU A 194 16.55 12.75 17.99
CA GLU A 194 15.18 12.92 17.47
C GLU A 194 14.15 12.08 18.23
N THR A 195 14.56 10.94 18.83
CA THR A 195 13.65 10.10 19.62
C THR A 195 13.38 10.65 21.01
N GLN A 196 14.21 11.56 21.54
CA GLN A 196 13.99 12.16 22.86
C GLN A 196 13.11 13.41 22.83
N THR A 197 12.96 14.06 21.67
CA THR A 197 12.16 15.30 21.55
C THR A 197 10.65 15.04 21.35
N SER A 198 10.26 13.84 21.01
CA SER A 198 8.84 13.45 20.81
C SER A 198 8.18 12.82 22.06
N ALA A 199 8.89 12.74 23.19
CA ALA A 199 8.40 12.14 24.45
C ALA A 199 8.23 13.14 25.61
N SER A 200 8.08 14.45 25.32
CA SER A 200 7.77 15.49 26.34
C SER A 200 6.46 16.17 26.07
#